data_4dd8bb91ad34dd7a9f3ba7517db7fc83
#
_entry.id   4dd8bb91ad34dd7a9f3ba7517db7fc83
#
_cell.length_a   1.000
_cell.length_b   1.000
_cell.length_c   1.000
_cell.angle_alpha   90.00
_cell.angle_beta   90.00
_cell.angle_gamma   90.00
#
_symmetry.space_group_name_H-M   'P 1'
#
loop_
_entity.id
_entity.type
_entity.pdbx_description
1 polymer ?
#
loop_
_entity_poly.entity_id
_entity_poly.type
_entity_poly.pdbx_seq_one_letter_code
_entity_poly.pdbx_strand_id
1 'polypeptide(L)'
;MKKLSIILLLIGSIVYLFIGCNAVTPPVGEGEGEGEITDRVVLVEFFTVGCPNSIIAEPIIEGLAEEYDRTEMILVEEQPWGTPISPGANDRYEWYLPNPVDRSAPNTFYNGSNQRVWHGSAYYIFKSPIVNELAKDSIMSITVNRSENNGTTTLTGKIKNISDSTLDHLVVNGMTFRDYGESGQRYLVKDIFKGVEEVGESLEAGAEQSFTFTLEDVQWETNQLHGVIFVQSSSTKEVFQALYVE
;
A
#
# COMPACT_ATOMS: atom_id res chain seq x y z
N MET A 1 -53.22 -66.55 -23.43
CA MET A 1 -51.98 -66.24 -24.15
C MET A 1 -51.39 -65.00 -23.52
N LYS A 2 -50.42 -65.17 -22.62
CA LYS A 2 -49.79 -64.07 -21.89
C LYS A 2 -48.44 -63.78 -22.50
N LYS A 3 -48.27 -62.54 -22.98
CA LYS A 3 -46.95 -62.07 -23.48
C LYS A 3 -46.10 -61.60 -22.30
N LEU A 4 -44.98 -62.24 -22.11
CA LEU A 4 -44.00 -61.92 -21.07
C LEU A 4 -43.03 -60.88 -21.67
N SER A 5 -43.07 -59.67 -21.11
CA SER A 5 -42.11 -58.59 -21.48
C SER A 5 -40.94 -58.68 -20.52
N ILE A 6 -39.76 -58.96 -21.08
CA ILE A 6 -38.48 -58.96 -20.38
C ILE A 6 -37.97 -57.50 -20.39
N ILE A 7 -37.89 -56.90 -19.19
CA ILE A 7 -37.23 -55.61 -19.00
C ILE A 7 -35.75 -55.87 -18.67
N LEU A 8 -34.89 -55.49 -19.59
CA LEU A 8 -33.45 -55.58 -19.43
C LEU A 8 -32.98 -54.35 -18.62
N LEU A 9 -32.60 -54.55 -17.37
CA LEU A 9 -32.01 -53.55 -16.51
C LEU A 9 -30.51 -53.45 -16.82
N LEU A 10 -30.11 -52.42 -17.53
CA LEU A 10 -28.72 -52.03 -17.72
C LEU A 10 -28.23 -51.29 -16.45
N ILE A 11 -27.49 -51.99 -15.63
CA ILE A 11 -26.77 -51.39 -14.50
C ILE A 11 -25.49 -50.77 -15.06
N GLY A 12 -25.52 -49.49 -15.30
CA GLY A 12 -24.33 -48.70 -15.62
C GLY A 12 -23.50 -48.48 -14.37
N SER A 13 -22.40 -49.18 -14.22
CA SER A 13 -21.40 -48.95 -13.19
C SER A 13 -20.67 -47.67 -13.49
N ILE A 14 -21.00 -46.59 -12.73
CA ILE A 14 -20.21 -45.35 -12.75
C ILE A 14 -18.99 -45.58 -11.86
N VAL A 15 -17.86 -45.82 -12.50
CA VAL A 15 -16.54 -45.81 -11.83
C VAL A 15 -16.17 -44.35 -11.56
N TYR A 16 -16.33 -43.91 -10.32
CA TYR A 16 -15.73 -42.67 -9.86
C TYR A 16 -14.22 -42.83 -9.73
N LEU A 17 -13.48 -42.36 -10.71
CA LEU A 17 -12.05 -42.12 -10.58
C LEU A 17 -11.85 -40.96 -9.61
N PHE A 18 -11.57 -41.26 -8.35
CA PHE A 18 -10.99 -40.30 -7.43
C PHE A 18 -9.58 -39.99 -7.92
N ILE A 19 -9.44 -38.95 -8.73
CA ILE A 19 -8.15 -38.31 -8.93
C ILE A 19 -7.87 -37.58 -7.59
N GLY A 20 -7.06 -38.20 -6.75
CA GLY A 20 -6.52 -37.58 -5.56
C GLY A 20 -5.69 -36.38 -6.01
N CYS A 21 -6.21 -35.17 -5.79
CA CYS A 21 -5.36 -34.00 -5.73
C CYS A 21 -4.43 -34.22 -4.53
N ASN A 22 -3.23 -34.68 -4.76
CA ASN A 22 -2.13 -34.46 -3.83
C ASN A 22 -2.00 -32.96 -3.76
N ALA A 23 -2.42 -32.40 -2.65
CA ALA A 23 -2.02 -31.03 -2.28
C ALA A 23 -0.49 -31.07 -2.18
N VAL A 24 0.16 -30.66 -3.24
CA VAL A 24 1.57 -30.28 -3.19
C VAL A 24 1.56 -29.02 -2.31
N THR A 25 1.91 -29.19 -1.05
CA THR A 25 2.32 -28.09 -0.21
C THR A 25 3.44 -27.39 -0.97
N PRO A 26 3.27 -26.11 -1.39
CA PRO A 26 4.38 -25.39 -1.97
C PRO A 26 5.51 -25.36 -0.94
N PRO A 27 6.77 -25.49 -1.35
CA PRO A 27 7.89 -25.36 -0.45
C PRO A 27 7.76 -23.99 0.24
N VAL A 28 7.78 -23.99 1.57
CA VAL A 28 8.01 -22.79 2.38
C VAL A 28 9.43 -22.38 2.05
N GLY A 29 9.60 -21.42 1.17
CA GLY A 29 10.93 -21.00 0.80
C GLY A 29 10.92 -19.86 -0.19
N GLU A 30 11.69 -18.85 0.18
CA GLU A 30 12.12 -17.73 -0.65
C GLU A 30 10.93 -16.85 -1.09
N GLY A 31 10.80 -15.73 -0.39
CA GLY A 31 9.78 -14.72 -0.67
C GLY A 31 9.69 -14.47 -2.17
N GLU A 32 8.55 -14.83 -2.74
CA GLU A 32 8.23 -14.46 -4.11
C GLU A 32 8.34 -12.94 -4.14
N GLY A 33 9.28 -12.44 -4.93
CA GLY A 33 9.44 -11.01 -5.13
C GLY A 33 8.11 -10.45 -5.57
N GLU A 34 7.59 -9.47 -4.83
CA GLU A 34 6.40 -8.75 -5.26
C GLU A 34 6.67 -8.22 -6.67
N GLY A 35 5.73 -8.44 -7.58
CA GLY A 35 5.91 -8.12 -9.00
C GLY A 35 6.22 -6.63 -9.22
N GLU A 36 6.80 -6.30 -10.36
CA GLU A 36 7.00 -4.91 -10.77
C GLU A 36 5.64 -4.22 -10.91
N ILE A 37 5.42 -3.13 -10.14
CA ILE A 37 4.25 -2.27 -10.27
C ILE A 37 4.57 -1.15 -11.26
N THR A 38 3.86 -1.17 -12.38
CA THR A 38 3.96 -0.17 -13.46
C THR A 38 2.71 0.68 -13.59
N ASP A 39 1.56 0.22 -13.10
CA ASP A 39 0.33 1.00 -13.06
C ASP A 39 0.38 2.04 -11.94
N ARG A 40 -0.33 3.15 -12.10
CA ARG A 40 -0.38 4.22 -11.11
C ARG A 40 -1.07 3.74 -9.84
N VAL A 41 -0.38 3.85 -8.70
CA VAL A 41 -0.95 3.59 -7.37
C VAL A 41 -1.13 4.91 -6.62
N VAL A 42 -2.24 5.04 -5.91
CA VAL A 42 -2.52 6.23 -5.10
C VAL A 42 -2.18 5.95 -3.64
N LEU A 43 -1.12 6.59 -3.13
CA LEU A 43 -0.86 6.65 -1.70
C LEU A 43 -1.76 7.72 -1.08
N VAL A 44 -2.62 7.30 -0.17
CA VAL A 44 -3.50 8.18 0.59
C VAL A 44 -2.99 8.27 2.02
N GLU A 45 -2.53 9.45 2.41
CA GLU A 45 -2.03 9.75 3.75
C GLU A 45 -3.10 10.53 4.51
N PHE A 46 -3.70 9.89 5.51
CA PHE A 46 -4.78 10.46 6.32
C PHE A 46 -4.25 10.88 7.69
N PHE A 47 -4.02 12.18 7.87
CA PHE A 47 -3.60 12.75 9.15
C PHE A 47 -4.81 12.99 10.06
N THR A 48 -4.88 12.24 11.15
CA THR A 48 -6.00 12.20 12.09
C THR A 48 -5.55 12.41 13.53
N VAL A 49 -6.44 12.84 14.41
CA VAL A 49 -6.15 13.05 15.85
C VAL A 49 -7.32 12.70 16.77
N GLY A 50 -8.26 11.90 16.29
CA GLY A 50 -9.44 11.51 17.07
C GLY A 50 -10.38 12.67 17.42
N CYS A 51 -10.31 13.80 16.69
CA CYS A 51 -11.24 14.91 16.87
C CYS A 51 -12.61 14.64 16.19
N PRO A 52 -13.69 15.38 16.51
CA PRO A 52 -15.00 15.12 15.90
C PRO A 52 -15.03 15.06 14.38
N ASN A 53 -14.23 15.89 13.69
CA ASN A 53 -14.14 15.86 12.24
C ASN A 53 -13.38 14.63 11.73
N SER A 54 -12.35 14.19 12.46
CA SER A 54 -11.63 12.93 12.16
C SER A 54 -12.55 11.72 12.28
N ILE A 55 -13.34 11.63 13.36
CA ILE A 55 -14.31 10.55 13.61
C ILE A 55 -15.35 10.45 12.47
N ILE A 56 -15.70 11.57 11.82
CA ILE A 56 -16.62 11.57 10.68
C ILE A 56 -15.90 11.14 9.38
N ALA A 57 -14.66 11.58 9.17
CA ALA A 57 -13.91 11.34 7.94
C ALA A 57 -13.35 9.92 7.86
N GLU A 58 -12.85 9.38 8.97
CA GLU A 58 -12.15 8.10 9.08
C GLU A 58 -12.95 6.91 8.48
N PRO A 59 -14.20 6.63 8.88
CA PRO A 59 -14.94 5.50 8.32
C PRO A 59 -15.25 5.67 6.82
N ILE A 60 -15.25 6.89 6.30
CA ILE A 60 -15.47 7.15 4.88
C ILE A 60 -14.22 6.77 4.08
N ILE A 61 -13.05 7.16 4.58
CA ILE A 61 -11.79 6.90 3.87
C ILE A 61 -11.34 5.44 4.03
N GLU A 62 -11.58 4.82 5.19
CA GLU A 62 -11.40 3.38 5.40
C GLU A 62 -12.32 2.57 4.45
N GLY A 63 -13.59 2.98 4.31
CA GLY A 63 -14.51 2.36 3.35
C GLY A 63 -14.04 2.48 1.89
N LEU A 64 -13.39 3.58 1.52
CA LEU A 64 -12.75 3.71 0.20
C LEU A 64 -11.57 2.75 0.04
N ALA A 65 -10.77 2.52 1.10
CA ALA A 65 -9.68 1.55 1.06
C ALA A 65 -10.16 0.09 0.88
N GLU A 66 -11.43 -0.20 1.18
CA GLU A 66 -12.07 -1.49 0.89
C GLU A 66 -12.63 -1.61 -0.54
N GLU A 67 -12.83 -0.48 -1.23
CA GLU A 67 -13.33 -0.47 -2.61
C GLU A 67 -12.23 -0.65 -3.67
N TYR A 68 -10.98 -0.32 -3.33
CA TYR A 68 -9.83 -0.37 -4.22
C TYR A 68 -8.87 -1.48 -3.82
N ASP A 69 -8.29 -2.16 -4.81
CA ASP A 69 -7.20 -3.08 -4.55
C ASP A 69 -5.93 -2.33 -4.10
N ARG A 70 -5.03 -3.02 -3.38
CA ARG A 70 -3.74 -2.44 -2.94
C ARG A 70 -2.81 -2.06 -4.10
N THR A 71 -3.08 -2.56 -5.28
CA THR A 71 -2.43 -2.16 -6.54
C THR A 71 -3.01 -0.89 -7.15
N GLU A 72 -4.10 -0.36 -6.60
CA GLU A 72 -4.72 0.89 -7.02
C GLU A 72 -4.59 1.96 -5.93
N MET A 73 -4.88 1.61 -4.67
CA MET A 73 -4.87 2.55 -3.56
C MET A 73 -4.29 1.93 -2.29
N ILE A 74 -3.41 2.65 -1.64
CA ILE A 74 -2.85 2.31 -0.33
C ILE A 74 -3.23 3.42 0.64
N LEU A 75 -4.00 3.08 1.70
CA LEU A 75 -4.32 4.00 2.78
C LEU A 75 -3.34 3.81 3.93
N VAL A 76 -2.81 4.90 4.46
CA VAL A 76 -2.09 4.96 5.73
C VAL A 76 -2.69 6.06 6.60
N GLU A 77 -2.83 5.79 7.89
CA GLU A 77 -3.33 6.72 8.88
C GLU A 77 -2.18 7.20 9.77
N GLU A 78 -1.97 8.48 9.80
CA GLU A 78 -0.91 9.12 10.55
C GLU A 78 -1.48 9.98 11.67
N GLN A 79 -1.02 9.72 12.90
CA GLN A 79 -1.41 10.51 14.05
C GLN A 79 -0.25 11.39 14.53
N PRO A 80 -0.19 12.66 14.09
CA PRO A 80 0.94 13.54 14.36
C PRO A 80 0.99 14.01 15.82
N TRP A 81 -0.13 14.04 16.52
CA TRP A 81 -0.24 14.36 17.95
C TRP A 81 -1.44 13.66 18.57
N GLY A 82 -1.49 13.63 19.91
CA GLY A 82 -2.54 12.91 20.65
C GLY A 82 -2.05 11.55 21.15
N THR A 83 -2.94 10.55 21.20
CA THR A 83 -2.60 9.18 21.64
C THR A 83 -3.44 8.18 20.87
N PRO A 84 -2.84 7.17 20.22
CA PRO A 84 -1.41 6.95 20.06
C PRO A 84 -0.76 7.94 19.07
N ILE A 85 0.54 8.17 19.15
CA ILE A 85 1.29 8.97 18.17
C ILE A 85 1.97 8.02 17.19
N SER A 86 1.87 8.31 15.89
CA SER A 86 2.67 7.63 14.86
C SER A 86 4.08 8.23 14.84
N PRO A 87 5.14 7.43 15.02
CA PRO A 87 6.51 7.93 14.93
C PRO A 87 6.77 8.63 13.60
N GLY A 88 7.40 9.80 13.64
CA GLY A 88 7.72 10.60 12.45
C GLY A 88 6.54 11.34 11.79
N ALA A 89 5.28 11.03 12.17
CA ALA A 89 4.10 11.65 11.55
C ALA A 89 4.03 13.16 11.73
N ASN A 90 4.47 13.70 12.88
CA ASN A 90 4.50 15.14 13.08
C ASN A 90 5.48 15.83 12.13
N ASP A 91 6.69 15.29 11.99
CA ASP A 91 7.73 15.87 11.12
C ASP A 91 7.26 15.82 9.65
N ARG A 92 6.62 14.71 9.24
CA ARG A 92 6.05 14.56 7.91
C ARG A 92 4.90 15.54 7.66
N TYR A 93 4.03 15.72 8.64
CA TYR A 93 2.92 16.66 8.56
C TYR A 93 3.42 18.12 8.47
N GLU A 94 4.44 18.47 9.27
CA GLU A 94 5.11 19.78 9.20
C GLU A 94 5.83 20.01 7.87
N TRP A 95 6.42 18.95 7.32
CA TRP A 95 7.04 19.02 6.01
C TRP A 95 6.00 19.27 4.90
N TYR A 96 4.83 18.62 4.96
CA TYR A 96 3.74 18.90 4.03
C TYR A 96 3.19 20.32 4.21
N LEU A 97 2.95 20.73 5.45
CA LEU A 97 2.33 21.99 5.82
C LEU A 97 3.27 22.82 6.72
N PRO A 98 4.24 23.55 6.13
CA PRO A 98 5.21 24.29 6.92
C PRO A 98 4.58 25.42 7.72
N ASN A 99 3.43 25.97 7.28
CA ASN A 99 2.70 26.99 8.04
C ASN A 99 1.83 26.33 9.13
N PRO A 100 2.07 26.59 10.43
CA PRO A 100 1.32 25.96 11.52
C PRO A 100 -0.19 26.16 11.48
N VAL A 101 -0.68 27.29 10.90
CA VAL A 101 -2.13 27.56 10.82
C VAL A 101 -2.88 26.59 9.89
N ASP A 102 -2.17 25.92 8.98
CA ASP A 102 -2.73 24.96 8.06
C ASP A 102 -2.77 23.52 8.63
N ARG A 103 -2.12 23.32 9.80
CA ARG A 103 -1.99 22.01 10.45
C ARG A 103 -3.12 21.71 11.40
N SER A 104 -4.33 21.57 10.88
CA SER A 104 -5.47 21.05 11.66
C SER A 104 -5.95 19.74 11.08
N ALA A 105 -6.27 18.76 11.94
CA ALA A 105 -6.79 17.47 11.52
C ALA A 105 -8.32 17.51 11.36
N PRO A 106 -8.91 16.65 10.50
CA PRO A 106 -8.22 15.76 9.58
C PRO A 106 -7.71 16.48 8.32
N ASN A 107 -6.60 15.96 7.79
CA ASN A 107 -6.11 16.31 6.46
C ASN A 107 -5.82 15.01 5.70
N THR A 108 -6.19 14.96 4.45
CA THR A 108 -5.91 13.82 3.57
C THR A 108 -5.11 14.31 2.37
N PHE A 109 -3.98 13.67 2.12
CA PHE A 109 -3.12 13.92 0.97
C PHE A 109 -3.16 12.73 0.02
N TYR A 110 -3.16 13.01 -1.27
CA TYR A 110 -3.24 12.02 -2.35
C TYR A 110 -2.00 12.16 -3.22
N ASN A 111 -1.14 11.16 -3.19
CA ASN A 111 0.18 11.21 -3.83
C ASN A 111 0.94 12.51 -3.53
N GLY A 112 0.99 12.87 -2.23
CA GLY A 112 1.69 14.06 -1.76
C GLY A 112 0.82 15.30 -1.64
N SER A 113 1.46 16.47 -1.48
CA SER A 113 0.79 17.71 -1.07
C SER A 113 -0.01 18.42 -2.17
N ASN A 114 0.09 17.99 -3.42
CA ASN A 114 -0.57 18.65 -4.56
C ASN A 114 -2.09 18.48 -4.58
N GLN A 115 -2.57 17.36 -4.03
CA GLN A 115 -4.01 17.12 -3.83
C GLN A 115 -4.29 16.90 -2.35
N ARG A 116 -5.09 17.77 -1.77
CA ARG A 116 -5.41 17.77 -0.34
C ARG A 116 -6.90 17.93 -0.11
N VAL A 117 -7.46 17.13 0.79
CA VAL A 117 -8.79 17.32 1.35
C VAL A 117 -8.65 17.70 2.82
N TRP A 118 -9.17 18.86 3.17
CA TRP A 118 -9.19 19.36 4.54
C TRP A 118 -10.61 19.31 5.10
N HIS A 119 -10.79 18.69 6.25
CA HIS A 119 -12.08 18.57 6.93
C HIS A 119 -13.21 17.99 6.04
N GLY A 120 -12.88 17.05 5.15
CA GLY A 120 -13.87 16.37 4.32
C GLY A 120 -14.86 15.56 5.16
N SER A 121 -16.13 15.53 4.75
CA SER A 121 -17.18 14.78 5.44
C SER A 121 -18.14 14.05 4.49
N ALA A 122 -17.83 14.01 3.20
CA ALA A 122 -18.64 13.34 2.21
C ALA A 122 -17.80 12.42 1.32
N TYR A 123 -18.32 11.25 1.04
CA TYR A 123 -17.68 10.21 0.26
C TYR A 123 -17.05 10.70 -1.07
N TYR A 124 -17.80 11.46 -1.88
CA TYR A 124 -17.30 11.93 -3.17
C TYR A 124 -16.14 12.91 -3.06
N ILE A 125 -16.01 13.63 -1.93
CA ILE A 125 -14.91 14.58 -1.68
C ILE A 125 -13.59 13.81 -1.56
N PHE A 126 -13.60 12.65 -0.89
CA PHE A 126 -12.44 11.78 -0.73
C PHE A 126 -12.18 10.93 -1.99
N LYS A 127 -13.24 10.46 -2.67
CA LYS A 127 -13.11 9.60 -3.86
C LYS A 127 -12.58 10.33 -5.09
N SER A 128 -13.01 11.57 -5.30
CA SER A 128 -12.64 12.34 -6.50
C SER A 128 -11.13 12.50 -6.69
N PRO A 129 -10.31 12.84 -5.67
CA PRO A 129 -8.86 12.86 -5.81
C PRO A 129 -8.24 11.51 -6.18
N ILE A 130 -8.76 10.39 -5.65
CA ILE A 130 -8.29 9.04 -6.00
C ILE A 130 -8.50 8.78 -7.49
N VAL A 131 -9.73 9.01 -7.98
CA VAL A 131 -10.04 8.84 -9.41
C VAL A 131 -9.17 9.71 -10.30
N ASN A 132 -8.91 10.96 -9.88
CA ASN A 132 -8.05 11.87 -10.63
C ASN A 132 -6.59 11.41 -10.66
N GLU A 133 -6.07 10.85 -9.57
CA GLU A 133 -4.70 10.31 -9.52
C GLU A 133 -4.56 9.03 -10.33
N LEU A 134 -5.55 8.11 -10.25
CA LEU A 134 -5.56 6.87 -11.05
C LEU A 134 -5.68 7.12 -12.56
N ALA A 135 -6.23 8.26 -12.95
CA ALA A 135 -6.34 8.64 -14.39
C ALA A 135 -5.02 9.16 -14.97
N LYS A 136 -3.97 9.35 -14.16
CA LYS A 136 -2.65 9.78 -14.62
C LYS A 136 -1.82 8.59 -15.06
N ASP A 137 -0.98 8.79 -16.06
CA ASP A 137 0.03 7.80 -16.44
C ASP A 137 1.06 7.63 -15.30
N SER A 138 1.51 6.40 -15.09
CA SER A 138 2.62 6.15 -14.21
C SER A 138 3.93 6.54 -14.91
N ILE A 139 4.80 7.23 -14.17
CA ILE A 139 6.12 7.67 -14.67
C ILE A 139 7.27 6.94 -13.95
N MET A 140 6.94 6.07 -13.01
CA MET A 140 7.89 5.33 -12.18
C MET A 140 7.39 3.90 -11.96
N SER A 141 8.28 2.91 -12.01
CA SER A 141 8.00 1.59 -11.49
C SER A 141 8.81 1.30 -10.22
N ILE A 142 8.27 0.43 -9.36
CA ILE A 142 8.91 -0.01 -8.12
C ILE A 142 8.85 -1.54 -8.05
N THR A 143 9.94 -2.15 -7.62
CA THR A 143 9.99 -3.56 -7.18
C THR A 143 10.53 -3.64 -5.78
N VAL A 144 9.99 -4.55 -4.96
CA VAL A 144 10.45 -4.79 -3.59
C VAL A 144 10.48 -6.29 -3.30
N ASN A 145 11.52 -6.72 -2.59
CA ASN A 145 11.60 -8.04 -1.97
C ASN A 145 11.80 -7.84 -0.47
N ARG A 146 10.95 -8.48 0.33
CA ARG A 146 11.05 -8.49 1.78
C ARG A 146 11.70 -9.79 2.25
N SER A 147 12.60 -9.69 3.20
CA SER A 147 13.14 -10.83 3.95
C SER A 147 13.21 -10.52 5.44
N GLU A 148 12.96 -11.50 6.27
CA GLU A 148 13.07 -11.38 7.73
C GLU A 148 14.07 -12.38 8.28
N ASN A 149 14.99 -11.93 9.12
CA ASN A 149 15.97 -12.77 9.78
C ASN A 149 16.23 -12.27 11.20
N ASN A 150 15.97 -13.12 12.20
CA ASN A 150 16.21 -12.81 13.62
C ASN A 150 15.60 -11.49 14.11
N GLY A 151 14.39 -11.15 13.63
CA GLY A 151 13.69 -9.93 14.02
C GLY A 151 14.12 -8.68 13.24
N THR A 152 15.06 -8.82 12.32
CA THR A 152 15.43 -7.75 11.38
C THR A 152 14.72 -7.99 10.04
N THR A 153 13.94 -7.02 9.60
CA THR A 153 13.32 -7.02 8.27
C THR A 153 14.18 -6.23 7.31
N THR A 154 14.49 -6.83 6.17
CA THR A 154 15.21 -6.16 5.08
C THR A 154 14.30 -6.06 3.87
N LEU A 155 14.14 -4.84 3.35
CA LEU A 155 13.43 -4.54 2.12
C LEU A 155 14.46 -4.12 1.07
N THR A 156 14.60 -4.89 0.02
CA THR A 156 15.49 -4.57 -1.12
C THR A 156 14.66 -4.39 -2.36
N GLY A 157 15.00 -3.41 -3.17
CA GLY A 157 14.21 -3.15 -4.37
C GLY A 157 14.92 -2.26 -5.38
N LYS A 158 14.16 -1.95 -6.42
CA LYS A 158 14.58 -1.03 -7.48
C LYS A 158 13.45 -0.07 -7.80
N ILE A 159 13.83 1.12 -8.15
CA ILE A 159 12.99 2.09 -8.84
C ILE A 159 13.47 2.25 -10.27
N LYS A 160 12.56 2.51 -11.20
CA LYS A 160 12.88 2.77 -12.60
C LYS A 160 12.04 3.94 -13.10
N ASN A 161 12.72 4.89 -13.73
CA ASN A 161 12.05 5.96 -14.46
C ASN A 161 11.51 5.40 -15.79
N ILE A 162 10.20 5.28 -15.91
CA ILE A 162 9.53 4.80 -17.14
C ILE A 162 8.97 5.94 -17.99
N SER A 163 9.23 7.19 -17.61
CA SER A 163 8.86 8.36 -18.41
C SER A 163 9.91 8.70 -19.48
N ASP A 164 9.60 9.66 -20.34
CA ASP A 164 10.47 10.16 -21.40
C ASP A 164 11.40 11.29 -20.94
N SER A 165 11.37 11.66 -19.66
CA SER A 165 12.13 12.79 -19.11
C SER A 165 12.92 12.40 -17.87
N THR A 166 13.96 13.15 -17.56
CA THR A 166 14.71 13.03 -16.31
C THR A 166 13.82 13.46 -15.14
N LEU A 167 13.85 12.69 -14.07
CA LEU A 167 13.17 12.99 -12.81
C LEU A 167 14.21 13.40 -11.76
N ASP A 168 13.98 14.53 -11.10
CA ASP A 168 14.92 15.12 -10.16
C ASP A 168 14.40 15.09 -8.72
N HIS A 169 15.31 15.23 -7.76
CA HIS A 169 15.02 15.33 -6.33
C HIS A 169 14.23 14.14 -5.76
N LEU A 170 14.53 12.94 -6.23
CA LEU A 170 13.85 11.73 -5.82
C LEU A 170 14.33 11.23 -4.44
N VAL A 171 13.39 10.78 -3.64
CA VAL A 171 13.64 10.09 -2.36
C VAL A 171 12.77 8.84 -2.32
N VAL A 172 13.37 7.71 -1.95
CA VAL A 172 12.62 6.50 -1.62
C VAL A 172 12.31 6.52 -0.13
N ASN A 173 11.04 6.46 0.20
CA ASN A 173 10.54 6.43 1.57
C ASN A 173 9.75 5.15 1.80
N GLY A 174 9.48 4.83 3.06
CA GLY A 174 8.57 3.76 3.40
C GLY A 174 7.91 3.97 4.75
N MET A 175 6.81 3.26 4.95
CA MET A 175 6.08 3.23 6.20
C MET A 175 5.69 1.79 6.52
N THR A 176 5.69 1.44 7.80
CA THR A 176 4.99 0.26 8.30
C THR A 176 3.70 0.68 8.97
N PHE A 177 2.67 -0.12 8.82
CA PHE A 177 1.37 0.10 9.44
C PHE A 177 0.70 -1.23 9.78
N ARG A 178 -0.36 -1.20 10.55
CA ARG A 178 -1.19 -2.38 10.85
C ARG A 178 -2.57 -2.20 10.26
N ASP A 179 -3.08 -3.27 9.67
CA ASP A 179 -4.50 -3.39 9.32
C ASP A 179 -5.20 -4.23 10.40
N TYR A 180 -5.91 -3.59 11.31
CA TYR A 180 -6.60 -4.28 12.40
C TYR A 180 -7.96 -4.89 12.01
N GLY A 181 -8.42 -4.70 10.78
CA GLY A 181 -9.69 -5.23 10.31
C GLY A 181 -10.95 -4.62 10.93
N GLU A 182 -10.81 -3.69 11.91
CA GLU A 182 -11.90 -3.00 12.58
C GLU A 182 -11.78 -1.48 12.34
N SER A 183 -12.90 -0.77 12.28
CA SER A 183 -12.91 0.68 12.11
C SER A 183 -12.25 1.40 13.29
N GLY A 184 -11.58 2.49 13.03
CA GLY A 184 -10.87 3.30 14.00
C GLY A 184 -9.38 2.96 14.11
N GLN A 185 -8.54 3.74 13.46
CA GLN A 185 -7.08 3.57 13.42
C GLN A 185 -6.63 2.24 12.75
N ARG A 186 -7.39 1.79 11.78
CA ARG A 186 -7.18 0.52 11.10
C ARG A 186 -5.85 0.46 10.35
N TYR A 187 -5.44 1.56 9.73
CA TYR A 187 -4.23 1.67 8.92
C TYR A 187 -3.13 2.50 9.61
N LEU A 188 -3.12 2.48 10.94
CA LEU A 188 -2.25 3.33 11.73
C LEU A 188 -0.77 3.03 11.50
N VAL A 189 -0.04 4.05 11.07
CA VAL A 189 1.41 4.02 10.87
C VAL A 189 2.14 3.71 12.18
N LYS A 190 3.07 2.76 12.13
CA LYS A 190 3.90 2.30 13.23
C LYS A 190 5.32 2.83 13.14
N ASP A 191 5.81 3.05 11.93
CA ASP A 191 7.12 3.64 11.70
C ASP A 191 7.16 4.29 10.31
N ILE A 192 7.95 5.34 10.17
CA ILE A 192 8.25 6.02 8.91
C ILE A 192 9.77 5.98 8.74
N PHE A 193 10.22 5.36 7.67
CA PHE A 193 11.64 5.21 7.38
C PHE A 193 11.99 5.84 6.03
N LYS A 194 13.19 6.40 5.97
CA LYS A 194 13.73 7.02 4.76
C LYS A 194 14.85 6.16 4.22
N GLY A 195 15.01 6.09 2.91
CA GLY A 195 16.16 5.45 2.29
C GLY A 195 17.44 6.11 2.77
N VAL A 196 18.39 5.28 3.17
CA VAL A 196 19.73 5.74 3.61
C VAL A 196 20.51 6.31 2.42
N GLU A 197 20.18 5.88 1.21
CA GLU A 197 20.75 6.40 -0.03
C GLU A 197 19.73 7.34 -0.66
N GLU A 198 20.07 8.62 -0.70
CA GLU A 198 19.41 9.52 -1.61
C GLU A 198 19.53 8.90 -3.00
N VAL A 199 18.41 8.64 -3.64
CA VAL A 199 18.39 8.41 -5.07
C VAL A 199 19.14 9.60 -5.64
N GLY A 200 20.19 9.38 -6.44
CA GLY A 200 21.03 10.47 -6.93
C GLY A 200 20.21 11.67 -7.39
N GLU A 201 20.75 12.86 -7.39
CA GLU A 201 20.03 14.11 -7.64
C GLU A 201 19.05 14.01 -8.82
N SER A 202 19.27 13.05 -9.75
CA SER A 202 18.41 12.83 -10.92
C SER A 202 18.41 11.36 -11.38
N LEU A 203 17.31 10.93 -11.97
CA LEU A 203 17.15 9.62 -12.63
C LEU A 203 16.71 9.84 -14.07
N GLU A 204 17.61 9.55 -15.02
CA GLU A 204 17.36 9.71 -16.45
C GLU A 204 16.21 8.78 -16.93
N ALA A 205 15.63 9.11 -18.07
CA ALA A 205 14.61 8.28 -18.73
C ALA A 205 15.14 6.85 -18.95
N GLY A 206 14.39 5.84 -18.51
CA GLY A 206 14.74 4.42 -18.59
C GLY A 206 15.78 3.95 -17.57
N ALA A 207 16.38 4.83 -16.77
CA ALA A 207 17.36 4.46 -15.76
C ALA A 207 16.71 3.78 -14.54
N GLU A 208 17.50 2.92 -13.88
CA GLU A 208 17.11 2.20 -12.66
C GLU A 208 18.05 2.52 -11.52
N GLN A 209 17.55 2.50 -10.30
CA GLN A 209 18.34 2.60 -9.08
C GLN A 209 17.83 1.63 -8.02
N SER A 210 18.76 0.94 -7.36
CA SER A 210 18.45 0.03 -6.25
C SER A 210 18.37 0.79 -4.92
N PHE A 211 17.58 0.26 -3.99
CA PHE A 211 17.51 0.73 -2.61
C PHE A 211 17.45 -0.44 -1.64
N THR A 212 17.79 -0.17 -0.39
CA THR A 212 17.69 -1.15 0.70
C THR A 212 17.27 -0.42 1.98
N PHE A 213 16.30 -1.01 2.70
CA PHE A 213 15.97 -0.63 4.07
C PHE A 213 16.27 -1.81 4.99
N THR A 214 16.88 -1.52 6.13
CA THR A 214 17.07 -2.49 7.22
C THR A 214 16.31 -1.98 8.43
N LEU A 215 15.28 -2.72 8.84
CA LEU A 215 14.39 -2.37 9.93
C LEU A 215 14.68 -3.32 11.09
N GLU A 216 15.40 -2.83 12.09
CA GLU A 216 15.78 -3.60 13.26
C GLU A 216 14.61 -3.69 14.25
N ASP A 217 14.44 -4.84 14.90
CA ASP A 217 13.43 -5.11 15.94
C ASP A 217 11.96 -4.91 15.49
N VAL A 218 11.69 -4.88 14.20
CA VAL A 218 10.35 -4.64 13.67
C VAL A 218 9.43 -5.85 13.84
N GLN A 219 9.97 -7.07 13.73
CA GLN A 219 9.21 -8.33 13.84
C GLN A 219 7.94 -8.32 12.99
N TRP A 220 8.12 -8.13 11.70
CA TRP A 220 7.06 -7.90 10.72
C TRP A 220 5.92 -8.93 10.80
N GLU A 221 6.25 -10.21 10.68
CA GLU A 221 5.27 -11.32 10.74
C GLU A 221 4.57 -11.40 12.10
N THR A 222 5.34 -11.34 13.20
CA THR A 222 4.80 -11.42 14.56
C THR A 222 3.85 -10.28 14.88
N ASN A 223 4.14 -9.08 14.37
CA ASN A 223 3.35 -7.89 14.59
C ASN A 223 2.24 -7.69 13.54
N GLN A 224 2.13 -8.60 12.56
CA GLN A 224 1.17 -8.49 11.47
C GLN A 224 1.26 -7.11 10.79
N LEU A 225 2.47 -6.72 10.43
CA LEU A 225 2.72 -5.45 9.78
C LEU A 225 2.50 -5.57 8.28
N HIS A 226 2.09 -4.47 7.72
CA HIS A 226 2.10 -4.19 6.28
C HIS A 226 2.99 -2.99 6.04
N GLY A 227 3.41 -2.82 4.80
CA GLY A 227 4.24 -1.69 4.44
C GLY A 227 3.80 -1.00 3.17
N VAL A 228 4.30 0.19 2.99
CA VAL A 228 4.30 0.88 1.72
C VAL A 228 5.69 1.46 1.46
N ILE A 229 6.22 1.19 0.27
CA ILE A 229 7.40 1.86 -0.27
C ILE A 229 6.93 2.82 -1.34
N PHE A 230 7.45 4.03 -1.33
CA PHE A 230 7.05 5.03 -2.31
C PHE A 230 8.21 5.96 -2.72
N VAL A 231 8.15 6.41 -3.96
CA VAL A 231 9.11 7.37 -4.52
C VAL A 231 8.47 8.74 -4.54
N GLN A 232 9.13 9.70 -3.94
CA GLN A 232 8.62 11.05 -3.74
C GLN A 232 9.64 12.11 -4.13
N SER A 233 9.18 13.21 -4.71
CA SER A 233 10.03 14.38 -4.90
C SER A 233 10.22 15.14 -3.59
N SER A 234 11.47 15.37 -3.18
CA SER A 234 11.78 16.19 -2.02
C SER A 234 11.49 17.69 -2.25
N SER A 235 11.42 18.13 -3.50
CA SER A 235 11.13 19.52 -3.86
C SER A 235 9.63 19.82 -4.02
N THR A 236 8.91 19.00 -4.79
CA THR A 236 7.46 19.21 -5.06
C THR A 236 6.56 18.49 -4.06
N LYS A 237 7.12 17.52 -3.32
CA LYS A 237 6.39 16.63 -2.39
C LYS A 237 5.41 15.68 -3.08
N GLU A 238 5.44 15.59 -4.40
CA GLU A 238 4.63 14.66 -5.17
C GLU A 238 5.17 13.24 -5.00
N VAL A 239 4.28 12.28 -4.75
CA VAL A 239 4.57 10.84 -4.81
C VAL A 239 4.37 10.38 -6.25
N PHE A 240 5.45 9.90 -6.86
CA PHE A 240 5.41 9.43 -8.24
C PHE A 240 4.89 8.00 -8.37
N GLN A 241 5.14 7.17 -7.37
CA GLN A 241 4.66 5.79 -7.32
C GLN A 241 4.70 5.26 -5.90
N ALA A 242 3.82 4.31 -5.59
CA ALA A 242 3.79 3.58 -4.33
C ALA A 242 3.61 2.08 -4.58
N LEU A 243 4.13 1.26 -3.67
CA LEU A 243 4.01 -0.20 -3.70
C LEU A 243 3.68 -0.69 -2.30
N TYR A 244 2.61 -1.49 -2.20
CA TYR A 244 2.22 -2.19 -0.98
C TYR A 244 3.16 -3.38 -0.73
N VAL A 245 3.53 -3.61 0.54
CA VAL A 245 4.41 -4.70 0.99
C VAL A 245 3.69 -5.51 2.07
N GLU A 246 3.52 -6.80 1.84
CA GLU A 246 2.99 -7.78 2.81
C GLU A 246 4.05 -8.29 3.78
#